data_5c1155fb6223e3e208e753d7c8978018
#
_entry.id   5c1155fb6223e3e208e753d7c8978018
#
_cell.length_a   1.000
_cell.length_b   1.000
_cell.length_c   1.000
_cell.angle_alpha   90.00
_cell.angle_beta   90.00
_cell.angle_gamma   90.00
#
_symmetry.space_group_name_H-M   'P 1'
#
loop_
_entity.id
_entity.type
_entity.pdbx_description
1 polymer ?
#
loop_
_entity_poly.entity_id
_entity_poly.type
_entity_poly.pdbx_seq_one_letter_code
_entity_poly.pdbx_strand_id
1 'polypeptide(L)'
;MRRMVSYGHSWVDGDGASSAGACLAALTAQGLGLELDNRGVGGSSSTGTAALVRADPPPSAALYLLMTGLNDLRLGGDSPSAIQQYRASLHTVLAAFRRASPESPVVAIAQPYLLDFSLYAPHHRGSNELVDAYNGELRRIAAQYPRVVVAEPAGWDAGTMLDEDTVHPNDAGHRCLASAAELAATAALQ
;
A
#
# COMPACT_ATOMS: atom_id res chain seq x y z
N MET A 1 -10.90 -10.26 -19.23
CA MET A 1 -10.05 -10.90 -18.20
C MET A 1 -10.36 -10.32 -16.83
N ARG A 2 -10.08 -11.06 -15.74
CA ARG A 2 -10.27 -10.53 -14.38
C ARG A 2 -9.13 -9.55 -14.07
N ARG A 3 -9.45 -8.40 -13.46
CA ARG A 3 -8.51 -7.31 -13.25
C ARG A 3 -8.20 -7.11 -11.76
N MET A 4 -6.93 -6.82 -11.45
CA MET A 4 -6.51 -6.21 -10.20
C MET A 4 -6.29 -4.71 -10.43
N VAL A 5 -6.82 -3.87 -9.52
CA VAL A 5 -6.58 -2.43 -9.52
C VAL A 5 -5.79 -2.08 -8.27
N SER A 6 -4.61 -1.46 -8.44
CA SER A 6 -3.73 -1.09 -7.33
C SER A 6 -3.69 0.42 -7.10
N TYR A 7 -3.64 0.83 -5.84
CA TYR A 7 -3.57 2.22 -5.40
C TYR A 7 -2.52 2.38 -4.30
N GLY A 8 -1.83 3.49 -4.30
CA GLY A 8 -0.89 3.80 -3.24
C GLY A 8 0.21 4.76 -3.65
N HIS A 9 1.28 4.76 -2.89
CA HIS A 9 2.45 5.62 -3.09
C HIS A 9 3.48 5.00 -4.04
N SER A 10 4.70 5.57 -4.08
CA SER A 10 5.82 5.18 -4.95
C SER A 10 6.10 3.68 -5.02
N TRP A 11 5.93 2.93 -3.93
CA TRP A 11 6.17 1.49 -3.93
C TRP A 11 5.14 0.71 -4.78
N VAL A 12 3.89 1.20 -4.82
CA VAL A 12 2.86 0.64 -5.72
C VAL A 12 3.09 1.09 -7.15
N ASP A 13 3.51 2.34 -7.34
CA ASP A 13 3.89 2.90 -8.64
C ASP A 13 5.01 2.09 -9.29
N GLY A 14 6.00 1.67 -8.48
CA GLY A 14 7.09 0.79 -8.91
C GLY A 14 8.47 1.38 -8.70
N ASP A 15 8.61 2.46 -7.93
CA ASP A 15 9.90 3.08 -7.62
C ASP A 15 10.81 2.08 -6.90
N GLY A 16 12.07 1.99 -7.35
CA GLY A 16 13.09 1.06 -6.88
C GLY A 16 13.09 -0.30 -7.59
N ALA A 17 12.05 -0.66 -8.35
CA ALA A 17 12.05 -1.87 -9.15
C ALA A 17 12.92 -1.71 -10.42
N SER A 18 13.68 -2.75 -10.78
CA SER A 18 14.52 -2.76 -11.98
C SER A 18 13.74 -2.65 -13.30
N SER A 19 12.45 -2.96 -13.27
CA SER A 19 11.54 -2.84 -14.42
C SER A 19 10.09 -2.76 -13.95
N ALA A 20 9.19 -2.30 -14.82
CA ALA A 20 7.75 -2.27 -14.53
C ALA A 20 7.17 -3.64 -14.19
N GLY A 21 7.73 -4.73 -14.73
CA GLY A 21 7.31 -6.10 -14.41
C GLY A 21 7.85 -6.63 -13.09
N ALA A 22 8.85 -5.97 -12.48
CA ALA A 22 9.46 -6.36 -11.21
C ALA A 22 8.84 -5.63 -10.00
N CYS A 23 7.92 -4.69 -10.20
CA CYS A 23 7.26 -3.99 -9.10
C CYS A 23 6.21 -4.87 -8.40
N LEU A 24 5.94 -4.58 -7.14
CA LEU A 24 5.01 -5.37 -6.31
C LEU A 24 3.64 -5.56 -6.95
N ALA A 25 3.10 -4.50 -7.59
CA ALA A 25 1.78 -4.57 -8.20
C ALA A 25 1.76 -5.52 -9.40
N ALA A 26 2.79 -5.47 -10.26
CA ALA A 26 2.90 -6.34 -11.42
C ALA A 26 3.14 -7.80 -11.01
N LEU A 27 4.02 -8.03 -10.04
CA LEU A 27 4.29 -9.37 -9.52
C LEU A 27 3.04 -9.98 -8.88
N THR A 28 2.31 -9.24 -8.05
CA THR A 28 1.06 -9.70 -7.43
C THR A 28 0.01 -10.05 -8.48
N ALA A 29 -0.18 -9.19 -9.48
CA ALA A 29 -1.15 -9.45 -10.56
C ALA A 29 -0.77 -10.70 -11.36
N GLN A 30 0.52 -10.87 -11.68
CA GLN A 30 1.04 -12.03 -12.38
C GLN A 30 0.84 -13.32 -11.57
N GLY A 31 1.21 -13.33 -10.28
CA GLY A 31 1.07 -14.49 -9.41
C GLY A 31 -0.38 -14.94 -9.24
N LEU A 32 -1.34 -14.01 -9.31
CA LEU A 32 -2.78 -14.30 -9.23
C LEU A 32 -3.45 -14.50 -10.59
N GLY A 33 -2.74 -14.40 -11.71
CA GLY A 33 -3.31 -14.53 -13.06
C GLY A 33 -4.32 -13.43 -13.39
N LEU A 34 -4.08 -12.20 -12.93
CA LEU A 34 -4.95 -11.03 -13.13
C LEU A 34 -4.29 -10.02 -14.07
N GLU A 35 -5.10 -9.25 -14.80
CA GLU A 35 -4.63 -8.05 -15.50
C GLU A 35 -4.41 -6.93 -14.49
N LEU A 36 -3.30 -6.18 -14.62
CA LEU A 36 -3.00 -5.04 -13.76
C LEU A 36 -3.55 -3.72 -14.33
N ASP A 37 -4.27 -2.97 -13.50
CA ASP A 37 -4.51 -1.53 -13.65
C ASP A 37 -3.80 -0.83 -12.49
N ASN A 38 -2.55 -0.37 -12.72
CA ASN A 38 -1.75 0.27 -11.68
C ASN A 38 -2.07 1.77 -11.62
N ARG A 39 -2.59 2.20 -10.47
CA ARG A 39 -2.92 3.59 -10.14
C ARG A 39 -2.11 4.08 -8.94
N GLY A 40 -0.93 3.52 -8.73
CA GLY A 40 0.08 4.05 -7.82
C GLY A 40 0.56 5.41 -8.30
N VAL A 41 0.91 6.29 -7.35
CA VAL A 41 1.42 7.63 -7.66
C VAL A 41 2.62 7.92 -6.76
N GLY A 42 3.79 8.12 -7.35
CA GLY A 42 5.02 8.47 -6.64
C GLY A 42 4.82 9.67 -5.71
N GLY A 43 5.34 9.60 -4.49
CA GLY A 43 5.19 10.66 -3.48
C GLY A 43 3.80 10.84 -2.88
N SER A 44 2.79 10.08 -3.30
CA SER A 44 1.42 10.22 -2.81
C SER A 44 1.30 9.86 -1.33
N SER A 45 0.57 10.70 -0.58
CA SER A 45 0.06 10.39 0.76
C SER A 45 -1.30 9.69 0.68
N SER A 46 -1.83 9.24 1.81
CA SER A 46 -3.18 8.68 1.87
C SER A 46 -4.26 9.69 1.45
N THR A 47 -4.05 10.98 1.74
CA THR A 47 -4.95 12.06 1.30
C THR A 47 -4.92 12.21 -0.21
N GLY A 48 -3.75 12.05 -0.86
CA GLY A 48 -3.62 12.02 -2.32
C GLY A 48 -4.37 10.84 -2.93
N THR A 49 -4.20 9.63 -2.37
CA THR A 49 -4.94 8.43 -2.80
C THR A 49 -6.45 8.63 -2.63
N ALA A 50 -6.89 9.21 -1.50
CA ALA A 50 -8.30 9.51 -1.27
C ALA A 50 -8.85 10.57 -2.24
N ALA A 51 -8.05 11.55 -2.62
CA ALA A 51 -8.44 12.55 -3.64
C ALA A 51 -8.57 11.90 -5.02
N LEU A 52 -7.64 11.00 -5.37
CA LEU A 52 -7.67 10.28 -6.65
C LEU A 52 -8.97 9.47 -6.80
N VAL A 53 -9.33 8.64 -5.81
CA VAL A 53 -10.56 7.82 -5.88
C VAL A 53 -11.86 8.64 -5.86
N ARG A 54 -11.81 9.91 -5.42
CA ARG A 54 -12.96 10.83 -5.52
C ARG A 54 -13.05 11.45 -6.91
N ALA A 55 -11.92 11.84 -7.50
CA ALA A 55 -11.85 12.49 -8.82
C ALA A 55 -12.09 11.48 -9.96
N ASP A 56 -11.52 10.29 -9.82
CA ASP A 56 -11.67 9.18 -10.76
C ASP A 56 -12.08 7.91 -9.98
N PRO A 57 -13.39 7.65 -9.87
CA PRO A 57 -13.89 6.50 -9.12
C PRO A 57 -13.28 5.18 -9.59
N PRO A 58 -12.94 4.28 -8.66
CA PRO A 58 -12.33 3.01 -9.02
C PRO A 58 -13.19 2.21 -10.00
N PRO A 59 -12.61 1.64 -11.05
CA PRO A 59 -13.34 0.73 -11.93
C PRO A 59 -13.66 -0.57 -11.18
N SER A 60 -14.62 -1.34 -11.67
CA SER A 60 -14.87 -2.67 -11.14
C SER A 60 -13.64 -3.56 -11.30
N ALA A 61 -13.31 -4.30 -10.26
CA ALA A 61 -12.12 -5.13 -10.18
C ALA A 61 -12.44 -6.50 -9.56
N ALA A 62 -11.62 -7.50 -9.82
CA ALA A 62 -11.65 -8.78 -9.13
C ALA A 62 -10.91 -8.73 -7.79
N LEU A 63 -9.96 -7.78 -7.66
CA LEU A 63 -9.14 -7.54 -6.48
C LEU A 63 -8.71 -6.06 -6.47
N TYR A 64 -8.75 -5.43 -5.31
CA TYR A 64 -8.07 -4.17 -5.08
C TYR A 64 -6.83 -4.38 -4.22
N LEU A 65 -5.71 -3.76 -4.60
CA LEU A 65 -4.47 -3.69 -3.82
C LEU A 65 -4.28 -2.26 -3.32
N LEU A 66 -4.00 -2.08 -2.04
CA LEU A 66 -3.76 -0.78 -1.43
C LEU A 66 -2.49 -0.80 -0.59
N MET A 67 -1.59 0.15 -0.82
CA MET A 67 -0.48 0.42 0.09
C MET A 67 -0.27 1.92 0.22
N THR A 68 -0.61 2.50 1.37
CA THR A 68 -0.54 3.94 1.63
C THR A 68 -0.21 4.22 3.08
N GLY A 69 0.27 5.42 3.39
CA GLY A 69 0.59 5.85 4.75
C GLY A 69 2.07 6.16 4.99
N LEU A 70 3.00 5.65 4.15
CA LEU A 70 4.42 5.94 4.31
C LEU A 70 4.72 7.43 4.26
N ASN A 71 4.20 8.14 3.26
CA ASN A 71 4.42 9.58 3.13
C ASN A 71 3.67 10.38 4.19
N ASP A 72 2.54 9.88 4.69
CA ASP A 72 1.81 10.49 5.80
C ASP A 72 2.66 10.53 7.07
N LEU A 73 3.22 9.39 7.48
CA LEU A 73 4.07 9.30 8.67
C LEU A 73 5.41 10.02 8.50
N ARG A 74 6.00 10.02 7.30
CA ARG A 74 7.27 10.71 7.02
C ARG A 74 7.12 12.23 6.98
N LEU A 75 5.97 12.74 6.54
CA LEU A 75 5.66 14.18 6.51
C LEU A 75 5.06 14.68 7.82
N GLY A 76 4.11 13.93 8.38
CA GLY A 76 3.30 14.34 9.52
C GLY A 76 3.89 13.96 10.88
N GLY A 77 4.75 12.95 10.93
CA GLY A 77 5.29 12.42 12.18
C GLY A 77 4.18 11.90 13.10
N ASP A 78 4.30 12.19 14.37
CA ASP A 78 3.36 11.83 15.44
C ASP A 78 2.19 12.81 15.58
N SER A 79 2.03 13.75 14.65
CA SER A 79 0.96 14.75 14.70
C SER A 79 -0.43 14.08 14.76
N PRO A 80 -1.26 14.38 15.77
CA PRO A 80 -2.63 13.84 15.84
C PRO A 80 -3.46 14.14 14.60
N SER A 81 -3.23 15.30 13.96
CA SER A 81 -3.93 15.68 12.73
C SER A 81 -3.52 14.80 11.54
N ALA A 82 -2.24 14.40 11.43
CA ALA A 82 -1.78 13.51 10.37
C ALA A 82 -2.40 12.11 10.51
N ILE A 83 -2.43 11.56 11.72
CA ILE A 83 -3.07 10.27 11.99
C ILE A 83 -4.58 10.33 11.72
N GLN A 84 -5.24 11.43 12.10
CA GLN A 84 -6.67 11.62 11.82
C GLN A 84 -6.95 11.71 10.31
N GLN A 85 -6.12 12.41 9.55
CA GLN A 85 -6.22 12.50 8.10
C GLN A 85 -6.00 11.13 7.43
N TYR A 86 -5.01 10.36 7.91
CA TYR A 86 -4.77 8.99 7.45
C TYR A 86 -6.01 8.10 7.65
N ARG A 87 -6.60 8.10 8.85
CA ARG A 87 -7.84 7.37 9.14
C ARG A 87 -8.99 7.75 8.20
N ALA A 88 -9.23 9.04 8.03
CA ALA A 88 -10.29 9.55 7.16
C ALA A 88 -10.06 9.17 5.69
N SER A 89 -8.80 9.16 5.26
CA SER A 89 -8.40 8.75 3.91
C SER A 89 -8.64 7.26 3.69
N LEU A 90 -8.25 6.40 4.63
CA LEU A 90 -8.51 4.96 4.55
C LEU A 90 -10.00 4.67 4.42
N HIS A 91 -10.85 5.30 5.24
CA HIS A 91 -12.31 5.16 5.13
C HIS A 91 -12.82 5.58 3.75
N THR A 92 -12.30 6.69 3.21
CA THR A 92 -12.68 7.18 1.87
C THR A 92 -12.34 6.16 0.79
N VAL A 93 -11.10 5.65 0.80
CA VAL A 93 -10.61 4.71 -0.22
C VAL A 93 -11.34 3.37 -0.14
N LEU A 94 -11.43 2.78 1.06
CA LEU A 94 -12.10 1.50 1.24
C LEU A 94 -13.61 1.57 0.90
N ALA A 95 -14.29 2.66 1.26
CA ALA A 95 -15.67 2.88 0.87
C ALA A 95 -15.83 3.03 -0.66
N ALA A 96 -14.86 3.64 -1.34
CA ALA A 96 -14.88 3.73 -2.81
C ALA A 96 -14.73 2.35 -3.47
N PHE A 97 -13.82 1.51 -2.98
CA PHE A 97 -13.66 0.13 -3.45
C PHE A 97 -14.92 -0.71 -3.24
N ARG A 98 -15.55 -0.59 -2.04
CA ARG A 98 -16.80 -1.29 -1.74
C ARG A 98 -17.96 -0.86 -2.65
N ARG A 99 -18.04 0.43 -3.01
CA ARG A 99 -19.06 0.91 -3.95
C ARG A 99 -18.82 0.39 -5.37
N ALA A 100 -17.56 0.34 -5.81
CA ALA A 100 -17.22 -0.10 -7.16
C ALA A 100 -17.37 -1.61 -7.35
N SER A 101 -17.03 -2.41 -6.34
CA SER A 101 -17.11 -3.88 -6.37
C SER A 101 -17.39 -4.42 -4.95
N PRO A 102 -18.66 -4.54 -4.55
CA PRO A 102 -19.03 -4.91 -3.18
C PRO A 102 -18.47 -6.26 -2.72
N GLU A 103 -18.34 -7.22 -3.63
CA GLU A 103 -17.91 -8.59 -3.32
C GLU A 103 -16.42 -8.85 -3.54
N SER A 104 -15.69 -7.90 -4.11
CA SER A 104 -14.28 -8.10 -4.41
C SER A 104 -13.43 -7.92 -3.15
N PRO A 105 -12.43 -8.80 -2.90
CA PRO A 105 -11.52 -8.59 -1.81
C PRO A 105 -10.65 -7.35 -2.03
N VAL A 106 -10.24 -6.76 -0.91
CA VAL A 106 -9.23 -5.70 -0.84
C VAL A 106 -8.06 -6.23 -0.03
N VAL A 107 -6.88 -6.21 -0.60
CA VAL A 107 -5.62 -6.46 0.12
C VAL A 107 -4.98 -5.12 0.43
N ALA A 108 -4.89 -4.78 1.71
CA ALA A 108 -4.17 -3.61 2.20
C ALA A 108 -2.82 -4.07 2.76
N ILE A 109 -1.71 -3.56 2.22
CA ILE A 109 -0.37 -3.98 2.64
C ILE A 109 0.08 -3.09 3.80
N ALA A 110 0.49 -3.72 4.91
CA ALA A 110 1.13 -3.04 6.03
C ALA A 110 2.50 -2.51 5.61
N GLN A 111 2.84 -1.30 6.04
CA GLN A 111 4.12 -0.68 5.74
C GLN A 111 5.23 -1.38 6.54
N PRO A 112 6.27 -1.93 5.92
CA PRO A 112 7.42 -2.44 6.66
C PRO A 112 8.36 -1.31 7.09
N TYR A 113 9.33 -1.64 7.95
CA TYR A 113 10.30 -0.70 8.49
C TYR A 113 11.29 -0.20 7.44
N LEU A 114 11.74 1.05 7.61
CA LEU A 114 12.88 1.61 6.91
C LEU A 114 14.13 1.56 7.79
N LEU A 115 15.31 1.74 7.16
CA LEU A 115 16.58 1.84 7.88
C LEU A 115 16.74 3.21 8.55
N ASP A 116 16.40 4.27 7.82
CA ASP A 116 16.62 5.65 8.23
C ASP A 116 15.50 6.56 7.76
N PHE A 117 14.92 7.29 8.69
CA PHE A 117 13.89 8.29 8.42
C PHE A 117 14.45 9.73 8.40
N SER A 118 15.71 9.94 8.76
CA SER A 118 16.30 11.29 8.86
C SER A 118 16.62 11.92 7.51
N LEU A 119 16.65 11.12 6.45
CA LEU A 119 16.96 11.56 5.11
C LEU A 119 15.74 12.19 4.41
N TYR A 120 16.04 13.02 3.38
CA TYR A 120 15.06 13.56 2.43
C TYR A 120 14.00 14.49 3.05
N ALA A 121 14.43 15.58 3.67
CA ALA A 121 13.51 16.63 4.11
C ALA A 121 12.60 17.08 2.93
N PRO A 122 11.29 17.29 3.16
CA PRO A 122 10.57 17.31 4.44
C PRO A 122 10.11 15.92 4.94
N HIS A 123 10.42 14.82 4.28
CA HIS A 123 10.00 13.45 4.59
C HIS A 123 10.88 12.78 5.67
N HIS A 124 11.23 13.49 6.73
CA HIS A 124 12.19 13.04 7.75
C HIS A 124 11.61 12.95 9.17
N ARG A 125 10.27 12.94 9.29
CA ARG A 125 9.59 12.91 10.60
C ARG A 125 9.12 11.52 11.01
N GLY A 126 9.41 10.50 10.21
CA GLY A 126 9.01 9.13 10.46
C GLY A 126 9.87 8.44 11.52
N SER A 127 9.39 7.32 12.01
CA SER A 127 10.14 6.33 12.79
C SER A 127 9.48 4.95 12.68
N ASN A 128 10.16 3.89 13.10
CA ASN A 128 9.57 2.55 13.10
C ASN A 128 8.41 2.42 14.11
N GLU A 129 8.43 3.17 15.22
CA GLU A 129 7.30 3.25 16.15
C GLU A 129 6.07 3.89 15.48
N LEU A 130 6.29 4.87 14.60
CA LEU A 130 5.20 5.45 13.82
C LEU A 130 4.68 4.49 12.75
N VAL A 131 5.56 3.69 12.13
CA VAL A 131 5.11 2.60 11.24
C VAL A 131 4.16 1.66 11.98
N ASP A 132 4.50 1.24 13.20
CA ASP A 132 3.63 0.39 14.02
C ASP A 132 2.29 1.06 14.34
N ALA A 133 2.31 2.36 14.69
CA ALA A 133 1.11 3.13 14.98
C ALA A 133 0.19 3.24 13.75
N TYR A 134 0.74 3.57 12.58
CA TYR A 134 -0.04 3.67 11.34
C TYR A 134 -0.56 2.31 10.87
N ASN A 135 0.24 1.25 10.98
CA ASN A 135 -0.20 -0.12 10.70
C ASN A 135 -1.30 -0.59 11.68
N GLY A 136 -1.22 -0.19 12.94
CA GLY A 136 -2.27 -0.40 13.93
C GLY A 136 -3.60 0.22 13.49
N GLU A 137 -3.57 1.45 12.98
CA GLU A 137 -4.76 2.10 12.44
C GLU A 137 -5.27 1.43 11.16
N LEU A 138 -4.37 1.01 10.27
CA LEU A 138 -4.74 0.24 9.08
C LEU A 138 -5.52 -1.02 9.46
N ARG A 139 -4.99 -1.84 10.38
CA ARG A 139 -5.66 -3.06 10.85
C ARG A 139 -7.02 -2.77 11.50
N ARG A 140 -7.07 -1.76 12.36
CA ARG A 140 -8.29 -1.35 13.04
C ARG A 140 -9.39 -0.91 12.07
N ILE A 141 -9.03 -0.17 11.02
CA ILE A 141 -9.98 0.29 10.01
C ILE A 141 -10.35 -0.84 9.06
N ALA A 142 -9.38 -1.62 8.59
CA ALA A 142 -9.63 -2.77 7.72
C ALA A 142 -10.66 -3.74 8.32
N ALA A 143 -10.57 -4.00 9.63
CA ALA A 143 -11.51 -4.87 10.35
C ALA A 143 -12.97 -4.37 10.36
N GLN A 144 -13.22 -3.12 9.99
CA GLN A 144 -14.58 -2.54 9.89
C GLN A 144 -15.23 -2.76 8.52
N TYR A 145 -14.46 -3.25 7.55
CA TYR A 145 -14.94 -3.46 6.19
C TYR A 145 -14.92 -4.95 5.85
N PRO A 146 -16.03 -5.50 5.31
CA PRO A 146 -16.05 -6.88 4.87
C PRO A 146 -15.06 -7.09 3.74
N ARG A 147 -14.42 -8.28 3.71
CA ARG A 147 -13.48 -8.69 2.65
C ARG A 147 -12.27 -7.75 2.47
N VAL A 148 -11.89 -6.99 3.50
CA VAL A 148 -10.62 -6.27 3.57
C VAL A 148 -9.68 -7.08 4.44
N VAL A 149 -8.54 -7.45 3.90
CA VAL A 149 -7.48 -8.20 4.60
C VAL A 149 -6.21 -7.39 4.60
N VAL A 150 -5.44 -7.48 5.68
CA VAL A 150 -4.14 -6.84 5.78
C VAL A 150 -3.06 -7.87 5.46
N ALA A 151 -2.21 -7.56 4.47
CA ALA A 151 -1.03 -8.34 4.14
C ALA A 151 0.15 -7.85 4.98
N GLU A 152 0.78 -8.77 5.71
CA GLU A 152 1.95 -8.49 6.54
C GLU A 152 3.20 -8.99 5.82
N PRO A 153 4.18 -8.13 5.48
CA PRO A 153 5.40 -8.52 4.78
C PRO A 153 6.33 -9.33 5.70
N ALA A 154 6.04 -10.62 5.87
CA ALA A 154 6.87 -11.51 6.67
C ALA A 154 8.25 -11.69 6.04
N GLY A 155 9.30 -11.63 6.86
CA GLY A 155 10.67 -11.76 6.40
C GLY A 155 11.25 -10.50 5.77
N TRP A 156 10.58 -9.35 5.90
CA TRP A 156 11.15 -8.08 5.47
C TRP A 156 12.44 -7.76 6.22
N ASP A 157 13.47 -7.45 5.47
CA ASP A 157 14.76 -6.97 5.97
C ASP A 157 15.14 -5.68 5.23
N ALA A 158 15.03 -4.55 5.91
CA ALA A 158 15.33 -3.24 5.34
C ALA A 158 16.80 -3.13 4.88
N GLY A 159 17.73 -3.88 5.50
CA GLY A 159 19.16 -3.87 5.13
C GLY A 159 19.45 -4.48 3.76
N THR A 160 18.59 -5.35 3.25
CA THR A 160 18.80 -6.07 1.98
C THR A 160 17.68 -5.85 0.96
N MET A 161 16.54 -5.30 1.39
CA MET A 161 15.34 -5.16 0.57
C MET A 161 15.02 -3.73 0.15
N LEU A 162 15.78 -2.75 0.65
CA LEU A 162 15.73 -1.36 0.16
C LEU A 162 16.81 -1.13 -0.90
N ASP A 163 16.55 -0.18 -1.78
CA ASP A 163 17.50 0.32 -2.75
C ASP A 163 18.54 1.25 -2.08
N GLU A 164 19.52 1.73 -2.83
CA GLU A 164 20.59 2.61 -2.34
C GLU A 164 20.06 3.90 -1.69
N ASP A 165 18.87 4.34 -2.06
CA ASP A 165 18.20 5.50 -1.47
C ASP A 165 17.64 5.24 -0.06
N THR A 166 17.68 3.99 0.42
CA THR A 166 17.20 3.54 1.74
C THR A 166 15.69 3.73 2.00
N VAL A 167 14.94 4.08 0.96
CA VAL A 167 13.50 4.38 1.06
C VAL A 167 12.68 3.47 0.16
N HIS A 168 13.10 3.26 -1.09
CA HIS A 168 12.33 2.46 -2.03
C HIS A 168 12.77 1.00 -1.99
N PRO A 169 11.85 0.04 -2.13
CA PRO A 169 12.21 -1.37 -2.19
C PRO A 169 12.95 -1.66 -3.50
N ASN A 170 14.04 -2.42 -3.42
CA ASN A 170 14.64 -3.04 -4.58
C ASN A 170 13.81 -4.26 -5.04
N ASP A 171 14.26 -4.99 -6.06
CA ASP A 171 13.53 -6.16 -6.57
C ASP A 171 13.26 -7.23 -5.50
N ALA A 172 14.15 -7.40 -4.51
CA ALA A 172 13.93 -8.34 -3.42
C ALA A 172 12.81 -7.85 -2.49
N GLY A 173 12.78 -6.56 -2.18
CA GLY A 173 11.71 -5.92 -1.42
C GLY A 173 10.36 -6.00 -2.13
N HIS A 174 10.32 -5.69 -3.42
CA HIS A 174 9.12 -5.82 -4.22
C HIS A 174 8.57 -7.26 -4.25
N ARG A 175 9.45 -8.27 -4.36
CA ARG A 175 9.03 -9.69 -4.26
C ARG A 175 8.49 -10.06 -2.89
N CYS A 176 9.10 -9.58 -1.82
CA CYS A 176 8.61 -9.81 -0.45
C CYS A 176 7.19 -9.27 -0.27
N LEU A 177 6.96 -8.01 -0.68
CA LEU A 177 5.65 -7.37 -0.63
C LEU A 177 4.60 -8.09 -1.50
N ALA A 178 4.98 -8.47 -2.72
CA ALA A 178 4.09 -9.20 -3.62
C ALA A 178 3.69 -10.56 -3.05
N SER A 179 4.64 -11.31 -2.48
CA SER A 179 4.36 -12.62 -1.85
C SER A 179 3.38 -12.49 -0.68
N ALA A 180 3.54 -11.46 0.16
CA ALA A 180 2.60 -11.18 1.24
C ALA A 180 1.19 -10.85 0.70
N ALA A 181 1.11 -10.04 -0.35
CA ALA A 181 -0.16 -9.68 -0.98
C ALA A 181 -0.86 -10.87 -1.64
N GLU A 182 -0.11 -11.74 -2.34
CA GLU A 182 -0.63 -12.96 -2.97
C GLU A 182 -1.20 -13.94 -1.93
N LEU A 183 -0.47 -14.13 -0.82
CA LEU A 183 -0.93 -14.99 0.28
C LEU A 183 -2.24 -14.47 0.88
N ALA A 184 -2.32 -13.17 1.17
CA ALA A 184 -3.52 -12.54 1.71
C ALA A 184 -4.69 -12.59 0.72
N ALA A 185 -4.44 -12.34 -0.57
CA ALA A 185 -5.46 -12.42 -1.62
C ALA A 185 -6.01 -13.84 -1.77
N THR A 186 -5.15 -14.84 -1.77
CA THR A 186 -5.54 -16.24 -1.89
C THR A 186 -6.47 -16.66 -0.73
N ALA A 187 -6.14 -16.26 0.50
CA ALA A 187 -6.98 -16.50 1.67
C ALA A 187 -8.35 -15.79 1.59
N ALA A 188 -8.40 -14.58 1.00
CA ALA A 188 -9.63 -13.80 0.86
C ALA A 188 -10.54 -14.27 -0.29
N LEU A 189 -10.00 -15.03 -1.26
CA LEU A 189 -10.73 -15.55 -2.42
C LEU A 189 -11.38 -16.93 -2.17
N GLN A 190 -11.01 -17.58 -1.07
CA GLN A 190 -11.63 -18.83 -0.61
C GLN A 190 -12.92 -18.56 0.16
#